data_8db2eb564e48050039c6db778ad4623e
#
_entry.id   8db2eb564e48050039c6db778ad4623e
#
_cell.length_a   1.000
_cell.length_b   1.000
_cell.length_c   1.000
_cell.angle_alpha   90.00
_cell.angle_beta   90.00
_cell.angle_gamma   90.00
#
_symmetry.space_group_name_H-M   'P 1'
#
loop_
_entity.id
_entity.type
_entity.pdbx_description
1 polymer ?
#
loop_
_entity_poly.entity_id
_entity_poly.type
_entity_poly.pdbx_seq_one_letter_code
_entity_poly.pdbx_strand_id
1 'polypeptide(L)'
;ATTLQKPETVARAMYRAAGQLSSPGRGSYPATRAAEETDLQCRTLAAKLFGVTDPARVVFTSCATHGLNIAVHSLVKPGATVLLSGYEHNAVTRPLASIADVRLRVVRAPLFCPNLFLEELERRLTPEVDVVICTHVSNVFGYVLPVEEVAALCRRRQVPLIVDASQSAGVLPVRMEDWGAAFVAMPGHKGLYGPQGTGLLLCQAGGEPLIAGGTGSLSRQPEMPDFLPDRLEAGTHNVPGVAGLLEGLRFLRRRGIHSLFCHEAALVRQAAEGLAQLPRVQVYSAGGKGCQSGVLSFRVAGRDPGWVAEELGQRGIAVRAGLHCAPLAHATGGTEAT
;
A
#
# COMPACT_ATOMS: atom_id res chain seq x y z
N ALA A 1 -4.00 6.33 11.46
CA ALA A 1 -2.77 5.62 11.12
C ALA A 1 -2.49 4.50 12.10
N THR A 2 -2.52 3.33 11.64
CA THR A 2 -2.49 2.06 12.35
C THR A 2 -1.11 1.63 12.88
N THR A 3 -0.19 2.56 13.10
CA THR A 3 1.16 2.21 13.55
C THR A 3 1.22 1.90 15.06
N LEU A 4 0.26 2.35 15.86
CA LEU A 4 0.36 2.27 17.31
C LEU A 4 -0.32 1.03 17.93
N GLN A 5 -1.54 0.71 17.62
CA GLN A 5 -2.30 -0.33 18.33
C GLN A 5 -2.36 -1.63 17.53
N LYS A 6 -1.45 -2.55 17.82
CA LYS A 6 -1.45 -3.90 17.29
C LYS A 6 -2.20 -4.86 18.22
N PRO A 7 -2.83 -5.92 17.70
CA PRO A 7 -3.24 -7.04 18.54
C PRO A 7 -2.05 -7.57 19.35
N GLU A 8 -2.27 -7.88 20.61
CA GLU A 8 -1.20 -8.36 21.52
C GLU A 8 -0.52 -9.65 20.97
N THR A 9 -1.28 -10.47 20.24
CA THR A 9 -0.76 -11.67 19.57
C THR A 9 0.38 -11.36 18.60
N VAL A 10 0.39 -10.16 17.99
CA VAL A 10 1.47 -9.72 17.08
C VAL A 10 2.78 -9.56 17.84
N ALA A 11 2.78 -8.80 18.95
CA ALA A 11 3.98 -8.60 19.75
C ALA A 11 4.49 -9.91 20.37
N ARG A 12 3.59 -10.76 20.84
CA ARG A 12 3.93 -12.08 21.40
C ARG A 12 4.55 -13.00 20.35
N ALA A 13 4.03 -13.00 19.12
CA ALA A 13 4.59 -13.80 18.03
C ALA A 13 6.00 -13.35 17.67
N MET A 14 6.23 -12.04 17.57
CA MET A 14 7.57 -11.48 17.32
C MET A 14 8.57 -11.88 18.41
N TYR A 15 8.19 -11.74 19.67
CA TYR A 15 9.04 -12.11 20.80
C TYR A 15 9.45 -13.60 20.78
N ARG A 16 8.47 -14.49 20.54
CA ARG A 16 8.73 -15.91 20.42
C ARG A 16 9.62 -16.23 19.24
N ALA A 17 9.34 -15.66 18.07
CA ALA A 17 10.12 -15.90 16.88
C ALA A 17 11.57 -15.46 17.05
N ALA A 18 11.82 -14.31 17.68
CA ALA A 18 13.18 -13.82 17.93
C ALA A 18 14.01 -14.77 18.81
N GLY A 19 13.38 -15.52 19.73
CA GLY A 19 14.07 -16.46 20.62
C GLY A 19 14.08 -17.92 20.16
N GLN A 20 13.23 -18.31 19.21
CA GLN A 20 12.98 -19.72 18.91
C GLN A 20 13.14 -20.09 17.43
N LEU A 21 13.10 -19.12 16.50
CA LEU A 21 13.21 -19.36 15.08
C LEU A 21 14.60 -18.99 14.56
N SER A 22 15.01 -19.68 13.51
CA SER A 22 16.27 -19.42 12.79
C SER A 22 15.97 -18.90 11.39
N SER A 23 16.99 -18.80 10.54
CA SER A 23 16.82 -18.41 9.14
C SER A 23 16.22 -19.54 8.32
N PRO A 24 15.16 -19.32 7.54
CA PRO A 24 14.59 -20.31 6.65
C PRO A 24 15.61 -20.73 5.58
N GLY A 25 15.50 -21.96 5.08
CA GLY A 25 16.35 -22.47 4.00
C GLY A 25 17.80 -22.79 4.37
N ARG A 26 18.20 -22.64 5.66
CA ARG A 26 19.61 -22.78 6.07
C ARG A 26 19.89 -24.01 6.94
N GLY A 27 19.16 -25.08 6.73
CA GLY A 27 19.36 -26.34 7.41
C GLY A 27 18.09 -27.13 7.62
N SER A 28 18.19 -28.30 8.29
CA SER A 28 17.06 -29.20 8.51
C SER A 28 16.69 -29.37 9.99
N TYR A 29 17.19 -28.49 10.88
CA TYR A 29 16.90 -28.55 12.31
C TYR A 29 15.56 -27.84 12.65
N PRO A 30 14.96 -28.14 13.81
CA PRO A 30 13.58 -27.69 14.12
C PRO A 30 13.32 -26.19 14.00
N ALA A 31 14.27 -25.34 14.44
CA ALA A 31 14.08 -23.88 14.40
C ALA A 31 14.05 -23.32 12.97
N THR A 32 14.79 -23.92 12.02
CA THR A 32 14.76 -23.56 10.59
C THR A 32 13.43 -23.97 9.95
N ARG A 33 12.99 -25.22 10.19
CA ARG A 33 11.70 -25.70 9.66
C ARG A 33 10.51 -24.88 10.18
N ALA A 34 10.56 -24.49 11.45
CA ALA A 34 9.52 -23.63 12.03
C ALA A 34 9.53 -22.21 11.41
N ALA A 35 10.69 -21.68 11.01
CA ALA A 35 10.78 -20.42 10.28
C ALA A 35 10.21 -20.56 8.86
N GLU A 36 10.58 -21.61 8.13
CA GLU A 36 10.03 -21.93 6.79
C GLU A 36 8.51 -22.08 6.82
N GLU A 37 7.98 -22.78 7.80
CA GLU A 37 6.54 -22.95 7.99
C GLU A 37 5.85 -21.62 8.29
N THR A 38 6.49 -20.74 9.08
CA THR A 38 5.97 -19.40 9.38
C THR A 38 5.88 -18.53 8.13
N ASP A 39 6.94 -18.54 7.30
CA ASP A 39 6.98 -17.81 6.03
C ASP A 39 5.91 -18.34 5.07
N LEU A 40 5.81 -19.66 4.90
CA LEU A 40 4.81 -20.29 4.03
C LEU A 40 3.39 -19.98 4.48
N GLN A 41 3.10 -20.07 5.77
CA GLN A 41 1.77 -19.75 6.31
C GLN A 41 1.43 -18.27 6.08
N CYS A 42 2.39 -17.36 6.26
CA CYS A 42 2.19 -15.94 6.02
C CYS A 42 1.88 -15.65 4.55
N ARG A 43 2.67 -16.20 3.61
CA ARG A 43 2.42 -16.07 2.16
C ARG A 43 1.08 -16.65 1.76
N THR A 44 0.79 -17.87 2.21
CA THR A 44 -0.46 -18.57 1.89
C THR A 44 -1.69 -17.79 2.38
N LEU A 45 -1.61 -17.23 3.59
CA LEU A 45 -2.72 -16.44 4.13
C LEU A 45 -2.87 -15.10 3.40
N ALA A 46 -1.77 -14.43 3.08
CA ALA A 46 -1.78 -13.19 2.29
C ALA A 46 -2.34 -13.45 0.88
N ALA A 47 -1.90 -14.53 0.21
CA ALA A 47 -2.40 -14.93 -1.10
C ALA A 47 -3.93 -15.09 -1.08
N LYS A 48 -4.47 -15.81 -0.09
CA LYS A 48 -5.92 -16.00 0.08
C LYS A 48 -6.68 -14.69 0.35
N LEU A 49 -6.09 -13.78 1.13
CA LEU A 49 -6.74 -12.50 1.47
C LEU A 49 -6.78 -11.53 0.29
N PHE A 50 -5.81 -11.62 -0.62
CA PHE A 50 -5.61 -10.64 -1.68
C PHE A 50 -5.83 -11.19 -3.10
N GLY A 51 -6.45 -12.38 -3.21
CA GLY A 51 -6.82 -12.94 -4.50
C GLY A 51 -5.61 -13.31 -5.36
N VAL A 52 -4.63 -13.99 -4.78
CA VAL A 52 -3.46 -14.53 -5.46
C VAL A 52 -3.51 -16.06 -5.36
N THR A 53 -3.45 -16.74 -6.49
CA THR A 53 -3.56 -18.21 -6.55
C THR A 53 -2.28 -18.89 -6.04
N ASP A 54 -1.12 -18.41 -6.48
CA ASP A 54 0.18 -18.95 -6.12
C ASP A 54 0.85 -18.14 -5.00
N PRO A 55 1.04 -18.71 -3.79
CA PRO A 55 1.72 -18.02 -2.69
C PRO A 55 3.15 -17.55 -3.02
N ALA A 56 3.84 -18.17 -3.96
CA ALA A 56 5.17 -17.72 -4.39
C ALA A 56 5.17 -16.31 -5.00
N ARG A 57 4.01 -15.86 -5.50
CA ARG A 57 3.80 -14.49 -6.00
C ARG A 57 3.60 -13.43 -4.92
N VAL A 58 3.61 -13.82 -3.66
CA VAL A 58 3.59 -12.92 -2.50
C VAL A 58 5.01 -12.72 -2.03
N VAL A 59 5.61 -11.58 -2.32
CA VAL A 59 7.00 -11.24 -2.00
C VAL A 59 7.04 -10.42 -0.71
N PHE A 60 7.89 -10.80 0.25
CA PHE A 60 8.13 -10.01 1.44
C PHE A 60 9.01 -8.81 1.13
N THR A 61 8.63 -7.67 1.66
CA THR A 61 9.40 -6.42 1.56
C THR A 61 9.52 -5.78 2.94
N SER A 62 10.45 -4.85 3.10
CA SER A 62 10.59 -4.11 4.37
C SER A 62 9.46 -3.09 4.60
N CYS A 63 8.79 -2.65 3.54
CA CYS A 63 7.68 -1.69 3.57
C CYS A 63 7.07 -1.55 2.16
N ALA A 64 5.94 -0.85 2.03
CA ALA A 64 5.35 -0.57 0.72
C ALA A 64 6.31 0.19 -0.22
N THR A 65 7.11 1.11 0.29
CA THR A 65 8.08 1.87 -0.52
C THR A 65 9.09 0.94 -1.19
N HIS A 66 9.57 -0.11 -0.50
CA HIS A 66 10.43 -1.13 -1.09
C HIS A 66 9.71 -1.86 -2.22
N GLY A 67 8.49 -2.36 -1.98
CA GLY A 67 7.68 -3.03 -3.01
C GLY A 67 7.37 -2.13 -4.22
N LEU A 68 7.03 -0.86 -4.00
CA LEU A 68 6.79 0.11 -5.08
C LEU A 68 8.05 0.41 -5.88
N ASN A 69 9.23 0.47 -5.25
CA ASN A 69 10.49 0.60 -5.98
C ASN A 69 10.75 -0.61 -6.88
N ILE A 70 10.57 -1.84 -6.38
CA ILE A 70 10.67 -3.06 -7.20
C ILE A 70 9.71 -2.96 -8.40
N ALA A 71 8.43 -2.64 -8.17
CA ALA A 71 7.42 -2.55 -9.21
C ALA A 71 7.74 -1.48 -10.27
N VAL A 72 8.14 -0.29 -9.83
CA VAL A 72 8.50 0.83 -10.72
C VAL A 72 9.72 0.47 -11.56
N HIS A 73 10.82 0.01 -10.97
CA HIS A 73 12.05 -0.34 -11.71
C HIS A 73 11.87 -1.57 -12.62
N SER A 74 10.91 -2.45 -12.31
CA SER A 74 10.56 -3.57 -13.18
C SER A 74 9.90 -3.11 -14.49
N LEU A 75 8.96 -2.18 -14.41
CA LEU A 75 8.11 -1.81 -15.55
C LEU A 75 8.51 -0.50 -16.23
N VAL A 76 9.05 0.47 -15.47
CA VAL A 76 9.37 1.79 -16.02
C VAL A 76 10.83 1.81 -16.50
N LYS A 77 11.02 2.00 -17.79
CA LYS A 77 12.35 2.14 -18.40
C LYS A 77 12.65 3.62 -18.70
N PRO A 78 13.91 4.01 -18.90
CA PRO A 78 14.25 5.35 -19.37
C PRO A 78 13.46 5.75 -20.61
N GLY A 79 12.91 6.97 -20.61
CA GLY A 79 12.07 7.50 -21.69
C GLY A 79 10.60 7.08 -21.64
N ALA A 80 10.19 6.21 -20.71
CA ALA A 80 8.81 5.74 -20.60
C ALA A 80 7.81 6.87 -20.26
N THR A 81 6.58 6.71 -20.72
CA THR A 81 5.45 7.55 -20.36
C THR A 81 4.61 6.87 -19.31
N VAL A 82 4.53 7.45 -18.12
CA VAL A 82 3.79 6.90 -16.97
C VAL A 82 2.57 7.76 -16.68
N LEU A 83 1.39 7.12 -16.63
CA LEU A 83 0.14 7.76 -16.24
C LEU A 83 -0.10 7.52 -14.76
N LEU A 84 -0.19 8.61 -13.98
CA LEU A 84 -0.36 8.58 -12.52
C LEU A 84 -1.73 9.07 -12.10
N SER A 85 -2.29 8.50 -11.04
CA SER A 85 -3.36 9.20 -10.34
C SER A 85 -2.85 10.52 -9.72
N GLY A 86 -3.71 11.50 -9.60
CA GLY A 86 -3.39 12.77 -8.94
C GLY A 86 -3.25 12.67 -7.42
N TYR A 87 -3.24 11.45 -6.86
CA TYR A 87 -3.27 11.20 -5.42
C TYR A 87 -2.09 10.38 -4.92
N GLU A 88 -1.05 10.20 -5.74
CA GLU A 88 0.10 9.35 -5.43
C GLU A 88 0.94 9.89 -4.27
N HIS A 89 1.43 8.95 -3.47
CA HIS A 89 2.40 9.19 -2.40
C HIS A 89 3.83 9.30 -2.97
N ASN A 90 4.74 9.96 -2.24
CA ASN A 90 6.16 10.06 -2.60
C ASN A 90 6.88 8.72 -2.78
N ALA A 91 6.32 7.62 -2.25
CA ALA A 91 6.82 6.27 -2.49
C ALA A 91 6.69 5.83 -3.96
N VAL A 92 5.81 6.50 -4.74
CA VAL A 92 5.65 6.33 -6.18
C VAL A 92 6.42 7.40 -6.95
N THR A 93 6.24 8.67 -6.60
CA THR A 93 6.77 9.79 -7.40
C THR A 93 8.29 9.90 -7.34
N ARG A 94 8.91 9.58 -6.19
CA ARG A 94 10.37 9.66 -6.04
C ARG A 94 11.13 8.58 -6.83
N PRO A 95 10.76 7.30 -6.81
CA PRO A 95 11.37 6.32 -7.72
C PRO A 95 11.27 6.71 -9.19
N LEU A 96 10.12 7.23 -9.62
CA LEU A 96 9.94 7.70 -10.99
C LEU A 96 10.88 8.86 -11.34
N ALA A 97 11.08 9.79 -10.41
CA ALA A 97 12.00 10.91 -10.59
C ALA A 97 13.48 10.49 -10.65
N SER A 98 13.83 9.27 -10.23
CA SER A 98 15.20 8.74 -10.31
C SER A 98 15.50 8.03 -11.64
N ILE A 99 14.51 7.80 -12.49
CA ILE A 99 14.68 7.16 -13.80
C ILE A 99 14.79 8.26 -14.87
N ALA A 100 15.78 8.13 -15.75
CA ALA A 100 16.05 9.12 -16.78
C ALA A 100 14.89 9.28 -17.77
N ASP A 101 14.61 10.52 -18.15
CA ASP A 101 13.68 10.90 -19.24
C ASP A 101 12.24 10.37 -19.11
N VAL A 102 11.80 10.00 -17.91
CA VAL A 102 10.42 9.57 -17.68
C VAL A 102 9.45 10.74 -17.85
N ARG A 103 8.44 10.52 -18.67
CA ARG A 103 7.35 11.48 -18.92
C ARG A 103 6.16 11.15 -18.04
N LEU A 104 5.87 12.03 -17.08
CA LEU A 104 4.74 11.85 -16.17
C LEU A 104 3.49 12.56 -16.71
N ARG A 105 2.39 11.81 -16.82
CA ARG A 105 1.05 12.32 -17.08
C ARG A 105 0.19 12.10 -15.84
N VAL A 106 -0.41 13.15 -15.32
CA VAL A 106 -1.17 13.08 -14.07
C VAL A 106 -2.66 13.23 -14.35
N VAL A 107 -3.44 12.27 -13.90
CA VAL A 107 -4.91 12.31 -13.92
C VAL A 107 -5.39 13.15 -12.73
N ARG A 108 -5.89 14.34 -13.01
CA ARG A 108 -6.47 15.25 -12.00
C ARG A 108 -7.97 15.30 -12.18
N ALA A 109 -8.70 15.05 -11.12
CA ALA A 109 -10.16 15.16 -11.08
C ALA A 109 -10.58 15.72 -9.71
N PRO A 110 -11.78 16.31 -9.60
CA PRO A 110 -12.29 16.78 -8.31
C PRO A 110 -12.35 15.65 -7.28
N LEU A 111 -12.12 16.01 -6.00
CA LEU A 111 -12.19 15.08 -4.88
C LEU A 111 -13.56 14.35 -4.85
N PHE A 112 -13.52 13.05 -4.58
CA PHE A 112 -14.70 12.20 -4.43
C PHE A 112 -15.64 12.16 -5.67
N CYS A 113 -15.05 12.32 -6.86
CA CYS A 113 -15.75 12.24 -8.15
C CYS A 113 -15.16 11.11 -9.02
N PRO A 114 -15.46 9.82 -8.72
CA PRO A 114 -14.86 8.68 -9.41
C PRO A 114 -15.16 8.66 -10.91
N ASN A 115 -16.35 9.07 -11.34
CA ASN A 115 -16.69 9.10 -12.77
C ASN A 115 -15.82 10.10 -13.55
N LEU A 116 -15.65 11.32 -13.01
CA LEU A 116 -14.78 12.32 -13.65
C LEU A 116 -13.31 11.89 -13.64
N PHE A 117 -12.89 11.16 -12.61
CA PHE A 117 -11.55 10.58 -12.58
C PHE A 117 -11.38 9.54 -13.70
N LEU A 118 -12.34 8.65 -13.90
CA LEU A 118 -12.31 7.64 -14.95
C LEU A 118 -12.35 8.25 -16.35
N GLU A 119 -13.20 9.23 -16.59
CA GLU A 119 -13.28 9.96 -17.87
C GLU A 119 -11.91 10.59 -18.22
N GLU A 120 -11.30 11.28 -17.25
CA GLU A 120 -9.99 11.91 -17.45
C GLU A 120 -8.87 10.89 -17.62
N LEU A 121 -8.91 9.75 -16.89
CA LEU A 121 -7.97 8.66 -17.05
C LEU A 121 -8.09 8.05 -18.47
N GLU A 122 -9.29 7.73 -18.91
CA GLU A 122 -9.52 7.15 -20.23
C GLU A 122 -9.05 8.08 -21.35
N ARG A 123 -9.30 9.38 -21.23
CA ARG A 123 -8.84 10.41 -22.16
C ARG A 123 -7.31 10.48 -22.24
N ARG A 124 -6.60 10.26 -21.11
CA ARG A 124 -5.13 10.33 -21.04
C ARG A 124 -4.44 9.00 -21.31
N LEU A 125 -5.17 7.90 -21.26
CA LEU A 125 -4.64 6.55 -21.52
C LEU A 125 -4.53 6.33 -23.05
N THR A 126 -3.61 7.06 -23.66
CA THR A 126 -3.27 6.96 -25.09
C THR A 126 -2.29 5.82 -25.36
N PRO A 127 -2.08 5.39 -26.62
CA PRO A 127 -1.11 4.33 -26.98
C PRO A 127 0.35 4.61 -26.55
N GLU A 128 0.67 5.84 -26.21
CA GLU A 128 2.01 6.23 -25.74
C GLU A 128 2.25 5.94 -24.25
N VAL A 129 1.23 5.52 -23.51
CA VAL A 129 1.35 5.22 -22.09
C VAL A 129 1.88 3.81 -21.92
N ASP A 130 3.06 3.71 -21.30
CA ASP A 130 3.73 2.43 -21.05
C ASP A 130 3.27 1.77 -19.74
N VAL A 131 2.94 2.56 -18.70
CA VAL A 131 2.57 2.07 -17.36
C VAL A 131 1.53 3.00 -16.74
N VAL A 132 0.53 2.42 -16.07
CA VAL A 132 -0.39 3.14 -15.18
C VAL A 132 -0.03 2.83 -13.73
N ILE A 133 0.04 3.86 -12.89
CA ILE A 133 0.18 3.69 -11.43
C ILE A 133 -0.98 4.40 -10.75
N CYS A 134 -1.68 3.68 -9.87
CA CYS A 134 -2.85 4.19 -9.19
C CYS A 134 -2.83 3.82 -7.70
N THR A 135 -2.85 4.81 -6.82
CA THR A 135 -3.15 4.55 -5.41
C THR A 135 -4.62 4.15 -5.27
N HIS A 136 -4.89 3.12 -4.48
CA HIS A 136 -6.27 2.68 -4.25
C HIS A 136 -7.01 3.62 -3.29
N VAL A 137 -6.30 4.19 -2.31
CA VAL A 137 -6.87 5.14 -1.35
C VAL A 137 -5.87 6.25 -1.07
N SER A 138 -6.30 7.49 -1.24
CA SER A 138 -5.49 8.66 -0.87
C SER A 138 -5.21 8.69 0.62
N ASN A 139 -3.94 8.76 1.00
CA ASN A 139 -3.53 8.90 2.39
C ASN A 139 -3.80 10.30 2.98
N VAL A 140 -4.16 11.27 2.16
CA VAL A 140 -4.54 12.63 2.57
C VAL A 140 -6.04 12.71 2.79
N PHE A 141 -6.83 12.36 1.78
CA PHE A 141 -8.29 12.62 1.80
C PHE A 141 -9.14 11.39 2.14
N GLY A 142 -8.54 10.20 2.20
CA GLY A 142 -9.30 8.96 2.30
C GLY A 142 -10.14 8.64 1.07
N TYR A 143 -9.95 9.37 -0.03
CA TYR A 143 -10.65 9.12 -1.27
C TYR A 143 -10.29 7.74 -1.82
N VAL A 144 -11.31 6.89 -1.99
CA VAL A 144 -11.20 5.56 -2.60
C VAL A 144 -11.31 5.73 -4.10
N LEU A 145 -10.22 5.49 -4.82
CA LEU A 145 -10.18 5.54 -6.26
C LEU A 145 -10.77 4.25 -6.87
N PRO A 146 -11.41 4.34 -8.04
CA PRO A 146 -12.10 3.22 -8.70
C PRO A 146 -11.11 2.27 -9.39
N VAL A 147 -10.29 1.55 -8.60
CA VAL A 147 -9.19 0.71 -9.12
C VAL A 147 -9.70 -0.45 -9.97
N GLU A 148 -10.89 -0.98 -9.72
CA GLU A 148 -11.48 -2.05 -10.54
C GLU A 148 -11.74 -1.57 -11.98
N GLU A 149 -12.29 -0.37 -12.14
CA GLU A 149 -12.55 0.26 -13.44
C GLU A 149 -11.25 0.70 -14.12
N VAL A 150 -10.30 1.25 -13.35
CA VAL A 150 -8.94 1.55 -13.84
C VAL A 150 -8.28 0.28 -14.40
N ALA A 151 -8.35 -0.81 -13.67
CA ALA A 151 -7.81 -2.10 -14.10
C ALA A 151 -8.48 -2.63 -15.37
N ALA A 152 -9.81 -2.48 -15.47
CA ALA A 152 -10.53 -2.84 -16.68
C ALA A 152 -10.10 -2.01 -17.89
N LEU A 153 -9.87 -0.71 -17.74
CA LEU A 153 -9.33 0.18 -18.77
C LEU A 153 -7.92 -0.24 -19.18
N CYS A 154 -7.04 -0.50 -18.21
CA CYS A 154 -5.66 -0.94 -18.44
C CYS A 154 -5.62 -2.27 -19.24
N ARG A 155 -6.44 -3.26 -18.84
CA ARG A 155 -6.54 -4.53 -19.58
C ARG A 155 -6.99 -4.34 -21.03
N ARG A 156 -8.02 -3.50 -21.27
CA ARG A 156 -8.48 -3.23 -22.64
C ARG A 156 -7.41 -2.58 -23.53
N ARG A 157 -6.55 -1.79 -22.92
CA ARG A 157 -5.44 -1.09 -23.61
C ARG A 157 -4.12 -1.86 -23.57
N GLN A 158 -4.08 -3.01 -22.88
CA GLN A 158 -2.87 -3.83 -22.69
C GLN A 158 -1.72 -3.07 -22.03
N VAL A 159 -2.04 -2.12 -21.13
CA VAL A 159 -1.07 -1.34 -20.37
C VAL A 159 -0.96 -1.92 -18.95
N PRO A 160 0.24 -2.23 -18.46
CA PRO A 160 0.42 -2.75 -17.11
C PRO A 160 0.01 -1.74 -16.03
N LEU A 161 -0.58 -2.27 -14.94
CA LEU A 161 -1.04 -1.49 -13.80
C LEU A 161 -0.23 -1.84 -12.56
N ILE A 162 0.28 -0.81 -11.87
CA ILE A 162 0.81 -0.89 -10.50
C ILE A 162 -0.21 -0.26 -9.56
N VAL A 163 -0.57 -0.96 -8.47
CA VAL A 163 -1.49 -0.44 -7.45
C VAL A 163 -0.74 -0.22 -6.14
N ASP A 164 -0.80 1.01 -5.61
CA ASP A 164 -0.44 1.27 -4.21
C ASP A 164 -1.66 1.02 -3.31
N ALA A 165 -1.65 -0.12 -2.63
CA ALA A 165 -2.68 -0.52 -1.68
C ALA A 165 -2.34 -0.16 -0.22
N SER A 166 -1.45 0.83 -0.01
CA SER A 166 -0.95 1.18 1.32
C SER A 166 -2.02 1.61 2.32
N GLN A 167 -3.13 2.14 1.86
CA GLN A 167 -4.24 2.58 2.71
C GLN A 167 -5.48 1.67 2.58
N SER A 168 -5.51 0.79 1.59
CA SER A 168 -6.66 -0.08 1.34
C SER A 168 -6.47 -1.51 1.86
N ALA A 169 -5.24 -2.04 1.80
CA ALA A 169 -4.98 -3.42 2.24
C ALA A 169 -5.35 -3.62 3.70
N GLY A 170 -6.24 -4.58 3.95
CA GLY A 170 -6.80 -4.87 5.27
C GLY A 170 -8.03 -4.05 5.66
N VAL A 171 -8.42 -3.05 4.86
CA VAL A 171 -9.59 -2.19 5.08
C VAL A 171 -10.60 -2.34 3.95
N LEU A 172 -10.13 -2.43 2.70
CA LEU A 172 -10.95 -2.65 1.52
C LEU A 172 -10.54 -3.97 0.84
N PRO A 173 -11.42 -4.57 0.02
CA PRO A 173 -11.04 -5.69 -0.83
C PRO A 173 -9.87 -5.30 -1.75
N VAL A 174 -8.84 -6.11 -1.77
CA VAL A 174 -7.74 -6.07 -2.74
C VAL A 174 -7.75 -7.40 -3.47
N ARG A 175 -7.90 -7.39 -4.79
CA ARG A 175 -8.10 -8.58 -5.62
C ARG A 175 -7.15 -8.53 -6.81
N MET A 176 -5.89 -8.88 -6.57
CA MET A 176 -4.84 -8.67 -7.56
C MET A 176 -5.12 -9.34 -8.90
N GLU A 177 -5.49 -10.63 -8.90
CA GLU A 177 -5.71 -11.38 -10.14
C GLU A 177 -6.97 -10.93 -10.86
N ASP A 178 -8.06 -10.62 -10.12
CA ASP A 178 -9.29 -10.06 -10.71
C ASP A 178 -9.03 -8.71 -11.39
N TRP A 179 -8.14 -7.90 -10.81
CA TRP A 179 -7.70 -6.64 -11.41
C TRP A 179 -6.75 -6.85 -12.61
N GLY A 180 -6.03 -7.98 -12.65
CA GLY A 180 -4.95 -8.19 -13.61
C GLY A 180 -3.83 -7.18 -13.41
N ALA A 181 -3.63 -6.71 -12.19
CA ALA A 181 -2.57 -5.77 -11.86
C ALA A 181 -1.20 -6.47 -11.96
N ALA A 182 -0.22 -5.82 -12.57
CA ALA A 182 1.13 -6.37 -12.66
C ALA A 182 1.78 -6.46 -11.28
N PHE A 183 1.56 -5.42 -10.43
CA PHE A 183 2.05 -5.36 -9.07
C PHE A 183 1.03 -4.67 -8.15
N VAL A 184 0.93 -5.18 -6.91
CA VAL A 184 0.19 -4.51 -5.82
C VAL A 184 1.09 -4.46 -4.59
N ALA A 185 1.40 -3.26 -4.10
CA ALA A 185 2.27 -3.06 -2.94
C ALA A 185 1.49 -2.61 -1.70
N MET A 186 1.89 -3.12 -0.52
CA MET A 186 1.25 -2.77 0.74
C MET A 186 2.21 -2.88 1.93
N PRO A 187 2.11 -2.01 2.96
CA PRO A 187 2.91 -2.10 4.17
C PRO A 187 2.27 -3.04 5.19
N GLY A 188 3.09 -3.77 5.93
CA GLY A 188 2.60 -4.65 6.99
C GLY A 188 2.05 -3.89 8.21
N HIS A 189 2.56 -2.67 8.47
CA HIS A 189 2.29 -1.94 9.72
C HIS A 189 1.03 -1.08 9.73
N LYS A 190 0.29 -1.00 8.62
CA LYS A 190 -1.00 -0.27 8.54
C LYS A 190 -2.18 -1.23 8.71
N GLY A 191 -3.09 -1.27 7.76
CA GLY A 191 -4.29 -2.10 7.80
C GLY A 191 -4.06 -3.61 7.90
N LEU A 192 -2.82 -4.10 7.71
CA LEU A 192 -2.46 -5.50 7.94
C LEU A 192 -2.16 -5.82 9.41
N TYR A 193 -2.14 -4.84 10.30
CA TYR A 193 -1.87 -4.98 11.74
C TYR A 193 -0.53 -5.65 12.10
N GLY A 194 0.37 -5.81 11.12
CA GLY A 194 1.72 -6.34 11.31
C GLY A 194 2.69 -5.29 11.86
N PRO A 195 3.94 -5.67 12.15
CA PRO A 195 4.94 -4.73 12.66
C PRO A 195 5.51 -3.82 11.56
N GLN A 196 6.15 -2.75 12.00
CA GLN A 196 7.04 -1.95 11.14
C GLN A 196 8.18 -2.83 10.62
N GLY A 197 8.79 -2.45 9.50
CA GLY A 197 9.83 -3.25 8.86
C GLY A 197 9.29 -4.48 8.13
N THR A 198 7.99 -4.52 7.82
CA THR A 198 7.34 -5.53 6.98
C THR A 198 6.44 -4.89 5.92
N GLY A 199 6.32 -5.56 4.80
CA GLY A 199 5.44 -5.23 3.70
C GLY A 199 5.26 -6.43 2.78
N LEU A 200 4.34 -6.31 1.86
CA LEU A 200 4.07 -7.30 0.83
C LEU A 200 4.07 -6.63 -0.54
N LEU A 201 4.65 -7.32 -1.52
CA LEU A 201 4.47 -7.03 -2.93
C LEU A 201 3.83 -8.27 -3.57
N LEU A 202 2.66 -8.09 -4.15
CA LEU A 202 2.01 -9.12 -4.95
C LEU A 202 2.45 -8.94 -6.40
N CYS A 203 2.85 -10.02 -7.06
CA CYS A 203 3.41 -10.01 -8.39
C CYS A 203 2.58 -10.87 -9.35
N GLN A 204 2.16 -10.34 -10.50
CA GLN A 204 1.50 -11.13 -11.55
C GLN A 204 2.51 -12.07 -12.22
N ALA A 205 3.71 -11.58 -12.45
CA ALA A 205 4.85 -12.30 -13.00
C ALA A 205 6.12 -11.91 -12.24
N GLY A 206 7.27 -12.37 -12.67
CA GLY A 206 8.56 -11.92 -12.12
C GLY A 206 8.76 -10.41 -12.30
N GLY A 207 9.73 -9.88 -11.56
CA GLY A 207 10.15 -8.48 -11.63
C GLY A 207 11.66 -8.37 -11.69
N GLU A 208 12.16 -7.13 -11.74
CA GLU A 208 13.60 -6.87 -11.64
C GLU A 208 14.01 -6.74 -10.17
N PRO A 209 15.04 -7.48 -9.71
CA PRO A 209 15.52 -7.36 -8.35
C PRO A 209 16.10 -5.96 -8.10
N LEU A 210 15.62 -5.28 -7.07
CA LEU A 210 16.17 -4.00 -6.64
C LEU A 210 17.47 -4.20 -5.86
N ILE A 211 17.58 -5.32 -5.17
CA ILE A 211 18.74 -5.74 -4.37
C ILE A 211 19.14 -7.13 -4.86
N ALA A 212 20.42 -7.29 -5.22
CA ALA A 212 20.98 -8.59 -5.56
C ALA A 212 21.78 -9.15 -4.38
N GLY A 213 21.64 -10.46 -4.12
CA GLY A 213 22.33 -11.10 -3.00
C GLY A 213 21.92 -12.55 -2.81
N GLY A 214 22.41 -13.18 -1.75
CA GLY A 214 22.08 -14.58 -1.44
C GLY A 214 20.61 -14.76 -1.07
N THR A 215 19.98 -15.77 -1.66
CA THR A 215 18.58 -16.16 -1.41
C THR A 215 18.46 -17.51 -0.69
N GLY A 216 19.57 -18.24 -0.59
CA GLY A 216 19.59 -19.62 -0.06
C GLY A 216 19.43 -20.68 -1.15
N SER A 217 19.00 -20.30 -2.36
CA SER A 217 18.84 -21.19 -3.52
C SER A 217 19.91 -20.91 -4.59
N LEU A 218 20.11 -21.87 -5.51
CA LEU A 218 20.97 -21.75 -6.71
C LEU A 218 22.36 -21.14 -6.46
N SER A 219 23.00 -21.45 -5.34
CA SER A 219 24.25 -20.81 -4.85
C SER A 219 25.46 -20.90 -5.80
N ARG A 220 25.40 -21.71 -6.86
CA ARG A 220 26.43 -21.81 -7.88
C ARG A 220 26.31 -20.80 -9.01
N GLN A 221 25.14 -20.17 -9.15
CA GLN A 221 24.87 -19.19 -10.18
C GLN A 221 25.16 -17.79 -9.65
N PRO A 222 25.88 -16.94 -10.37
CA PRO A 222 26.15 -15.56 -9.97
C PRO A 222 24.93 -14.65 -10.16
N GLU A 223 23.98 -15.02 -11.03
CA GLU A 223 22.75 -14.29 -11.28
C GLU A 223 21.70 -14.58 -10.19
N MET A 224 20.80 -13.61 -9.97
CA MET A 224 19.63 -13.85 -9.13
C MET A 224 18.76 -14.94 -9.75
N PRO A 225 18.12 -15.80 -8.93
CA PRO A 225 17.14 -16.77 -9.42
C PRO A 225 16.09 -16.13 -10.34
N ASP A 226 15.58 -16.88 -11.29
CA ASP A 226 14.53 -16.44 -12.22
C ASP A 226 13.09 -16.71 -11.71
N PHE A 227 12.95 -17.40 -10.58
CA PHE A 227 11.68 -17.74 -9.97
C PHE A 227 11.38 -16.91 -8.71
N LEU A 228 10.08 -16.68 -8.46
CA LEU A 228 9.58 -16.06 -7.24
C LEU A 228 9.45 -17.07 -6.10
N PRO A 229 9.58 -16.64 -4.86
CA PRO A 229 9.88 -15.27 -4.42
C PRO A 229 11.36 -14.91 -4.43
N ASP A 230 12.27 -15.87 -4.59
CA ASP A 230 13.73 -15.75 -4.42
C ASP A 230 14.33 -14.63 -5.28
N ARG A 231 13.82 -14.45 -6.50
CA ARG A 231 14.27 -13.37 -7.40
C ARG A 231 14.21 -11.99 -6.76
N LEU A 232 13.24 -11.74 -5.90
CA LEU A 232 12.97 -10.42 -5.32
C LEU A 232 13.26 -10.33 -3.82
N GLU A 233 13.69 -11.43 -3.20
CA GLU A 233 13.93 -11.53 -1.75
C GLU A 233 15.40 -11.88 -1.45
N ALA A 234 16.30 -10.95 -1.77
CA ALA A 234 17.71 -11.13 -1.42
C ALA A 234 17.96 -10.85 0.07
N GLY A 235 18.81 -11.65 0.67
CA GLY A 235 19.28 -11.48 2.05
C GLY A 235 18.57 -12.36 3.06
N THR A 236 18.79 -12.09 4.35
CA THR A 236 18.15 -12.81 5.45
C THR A 236 16.78 -12.21 5.76
N HIS A 237 15.76 -13.05 5.79
CA HIS A 237 14.40 -12.63 6.07
C HIS A 237 14.22 -12.08 7.50
N ASN A 238 13.34 -11.12 7.67
CA ASN A 238 12.89 -10.62 8.97
C ASN A 238 11.88 -11.60 9.59
N VAL A 239 12.34 -12.78 9.98
CA VAL A 239 11.48 -13.86 10.52
C VAL A 239 10.60 -13.39 11.68
N PRO A 240 11.10 -12.64 12.67
CA PRO A 240 10.24 -12.10 13.73
C PRO A 240 9.15 -11.17 13.19
N GLY A 241 9.49 -10.32 12.22
CA GLY A 241 8.53 -9.44 11.56
C GLY A 241 7.46 -10.21 10.80
N VAL A 242 7.85 -11.26 10.06
CA VAL A 242 6.92 -12.14 9.32
C VAL A 242 6.00 -12.88 10.28
N ALA A 243 6.50 -13.39 11.40
CA ALA A 243 5.68 -14.01 12.45
C ALA A 243 4.64 -13.03 13.02
N GLY A 244 5.03 -11.79 13.26
CA GLY A 244 4.11 -10.73 13.65
C GLY A 244 3.08 -10.39 12.58
N LEU A 245 3.50 -10.29 11.31
CA LEU A 245 2.63 -10.04 10.18
C LEU A 245 1.59 -11.15 10.00
N LEU A 246 2.00 -12.42 10.13
CA LEU A 246 1.09 -13.57 10.10
C LEU A 246 -0.03 -13.44 11.14
N GLU A 247 0.27 -13.00 12.36
CA GLU A 247 -0.76 -12.77 13.38
C GLU A 247 -1.68 -11.58 13.04
N GLY A 248 -1.14 -10.53 12.43
CA GLY A 248 -1.95 -9.44 11.87
C GLY A 248 -2.93 -9.93 10.81
N LEU A 249 -2.46 -10.74 9.85
CA LEU A 249 -3.32 -11.34 8.82
C LEU A 249 -4.34 -12.33 9.40
N ARG A 250 -3.97 -13.10 10.43
CA ARG A 250 -4.91 -13.96 11.18
C ARG A 250 -6.00 -13.14 11.88
N PHE A 251 -5.64 -11.99 12.45
CA PHE A 251 -6.60 -11.05 13.02
C PHE A 251 -7.58 -10.55 11.96
N LEU A 252 -7.10 -10.11 10.80
CA LEU A 252 -7.95 -9.68 9.67
C LEU A 252 -8.92 -10.78 9.23
N ARG A 253 -8.43 -12.00 9.09
CA ARG A 253 -9.28 -13.15 8.71
C ARG A 253 -10.37 -13.41 9.73
N ARG A 254 -10.07 -13.29 11.03
CA ARG A 254 -11.07 -13.52 12.11
C ARG A 254 -12.11 -12.40 12.19
N ARG A 255 -11.66 -11.13 12.03
CA ARG A 255 -12.56 -9.96 12.14
C ARG A 255 -13.37 -9.72 10.88
N GLY A 256 -12.82 -10.05 9.73
CA GLY A 256 -13.38 -9.74 8.42
C GLY A 256 -13.09 -8.29 7.98
N ILE A 257 -12.53 -8.14 6.79
CA ILE A 257 -12.17 -6.82 6.21
C ILE A 257 -13.40 -5.90 6.14
N HIS A 258 -14.54 -6.44 5.69
CA HIS A 258 -15.77 -5.66 5.59
C HIS A 258 -16.25 -5.11 6.95
N SER A 259 -16.18 -5.90 8.01
CA SER A 259 -16.56 -5.45 9.37
C SER A 259 -15.67 -4.31 9.86
N LEU A 260 -14.35 -4.40 9.60
CA LEU A 260 -13.40 -3.34 9.95
C LEU A 260 -13.68 -2.06 9.14
N PHE A 261 -13.93 -2.19 7.85
CA PHE A 261 -14.30 -1.06 7.00
C PHE A 261 -15.57 -0.38 7.48
N CYS A 262 -16.64 -1.13 7.77
CA CYS A 262 -17.90 -0.56 8.26
C CYS A 262 -17.71 0.21 9.58
N HIS A 263 -16.87 -0.32 10.48
CA HIS A 263 -16.55 0.35 11.74
C HIS A 263 -15.79 1.67 11.51
N GLU A 264 -14.74 1.66 10.70
CA GLU A 264 -13.98 2.88 10.37
C GLU A 264 -14.83 3.91 9.63
N ALA A 265 -15.64 3.48 8.66
CA ALA A 265 -16.54 4.36 7.90
C ALA A 265 -17.59 5.03 8.82
N ALA A 266 -18.11 4.31 9.80
CA ALA A 266 -19.05 4.88 10.78
C ALA A 266 -18.39 5.97 11.64
N LEU A 267 -17.16 5.74 12.11
CA LEU A 267 -16.39 6.70 12.90
C LEU A 267 -16.02 7.95 12.07
N VAL A 268 -15.58 7.75 10.82
CA VAL A 268 -15.24 8.86 9.91
C VAL A 268 -16.48 9.71 9.63
N ARG A 269 -17.62 9.09 9.36
CA ARG A 269 -18.88 9.82 9.15
C ARG A 269 -19.27 10.62 10.38
N GLN A 270 -19.27 10.03 11.56
CA GLN A 270 -19.57 10.72 12.82
C GLN A 270 -18.65 11.92 13.05
N ALA A 271 -17.33 11.73 12.83
CA ALA A 271 -16.36 12.82 12.95
C ALA A 271 -16.59 13.92 11.90
N ALA A 272 -16.86 13.55 10.65
CA ALA A 272 -17.13 14.52 9.57
C ALA A 272 -18.37 15.36 9.84
N GLU A 273 -19.47 14.72 10.26
CA GLU A 273 -20.72 15.39 10.63
C GLU A 273 -20.53 16.35 11.81
N GLY A 274 -19.82 15.91 12.87
CA GLY A 274 -19.55 16.76 14.03
C GLY A 274 -18.64 17.94 13.69
N LEU A 275 -17.57 17.74 12.94
CA LEU A 275 -16.65 18.79 12.52
C LEU A 275 -17.33 19.81 11.59
N ALA A 276 -18.25 19.37 10.73
CA ALA A 276 -18.97 20.24 9.81
C ALA A 276 -19.93 21.23 10.51
N GLN A 277 -20.31 20.96 11.78
CA GLN A 277 -21.10 21.88 12.60
C GLN A 277 -20.26 23.03 13.18
N LEU A 278 -18.96 22.90 13.19
CA LEU A 278 -18.08 23.89 13.80
C LEU A 278 -17.84 25.06 12.84
N PRO A 279 -18.05 26.31 13.27
CA PRO A 279 -17.74 27.46 12.45
C PRO A 279 -16.26 27.48 12.09
N ARG A 280 -15.92 27.87 10.88
CA ARG A 280 -14.55 27.98 10.37
C ARG A 280 -13.84 26.65 10.14
N VAL A 281 -14.51 25.50 10.26
CA VAL A 281 -13.94 24.19 9.94
C VAL A 281 -14.41 23.75 8.54
N GLN A 282 -13.44 23.50 7.66
CA GLN A 282 -13.68 22.89 6.36
C GLN A 282 -13.31 21.41 6.45
N VAL A 283 -14.24 20.53 6.15
CA VAL A 283 -14.06 19.08 6.15
C VAL A 283 -14.00 18.57 4.71
N TYR A 284 -13.00 17.73 4.42
CA TYR A 284 -12.86 17.04 3.13
C TYR A 284 -13.49 15.65 3.24
N SER A 285 -14.76 15.56 2.89
CA SER A 285 -15.56 14.35 3.02
C SER A 285 -16.35 14.04 1.75
N ALA A 286 -16.56 12.76 1.48
CA ALA A 286 -17.36 12.28 0.36
C ALA A 286 -18.87 12.49 0.54
N GLY A 287 -19.34 12.97 1.68
CA GLY A 287 -20.77 13.23 1.91
C GLY A 287 -21.67 12.00 1.73
N GLY A 288 -21.21 10.81 2.12
CA GLY A 288 -21.99 9.56 2.01
C GLY A 288 -21.96 8.88 0.65
N LYS A 289 -21.17 9.36 -0.32
CA LYS A 289 -21.05 8.77 -1.69
C LYS A 289 -20.34 7.41 -1.76
N GLY A 290 -19.98 6.79 -0.62
CA GLY A 290 -19.34 5.46 -0.60
C GLY A 290 -17.87 5.40 -1.04
N CYS A 291 -17.27 6.52 -1.43
CA CYS A 291 -15.89 6.57 -1.93
C CYS A 291 -14.91 7.17 -0.91
N GLN A 292 -15.10 6.89 0.38
CA GLN A 292 -14.21 7.32 1.46
C GLN A 292 -13.87 6.16 2.39
N SER A 293 -12.60 6.09 2.77
CA SER A 293 -12.04 5.13 3.74
C SER A 293 -11.97 5.73 5.16
N GLY A 294 -11.27 5.04 6.07
CA GLY A 294 -11.02 5.44 7.45
C GLY A 294 -10.13 6.69 7.64
N VAL A 295 -9.90 7.50 6.62
CA VAL A 295 -9.11 8.74 6.68
C VAL A 295 -10.02 9.95 6.47
N LEU A 296 -9.89 10.95 7.34
CA LEU A 296 -10.61 12.22 7.28
C LEU A 296 -9.61 13.38 7.38
N SER A 297 -9.71 14.35 6.48
CA SER A 297 -8.95 15.59 6.54
C SER A 297 -9.86 16.78 6.78
N PHE A 298 -9.36 17.76 7.53
CA PHE A 298 -10.05 19.03 7.78
C PHE A 298 -9.06 20.17 7.94
N ARG A 299 -9.57 21.40 7.83
CA ARG A 299 -8.83 22.66 8.07
C ARG A 299 -9.64 23.56 8.99
N VAL A 300 -8.94 24.37 9.76
CA VAL A 300 -9.54 25.46 10.54
C VAL A 300 -9.14 26.78 9.91
N ALA A 301 -10.09 27.56 9.42
CA ALA A 301 -9.83 28.82 8.73
C ALA A 301 -9.06 29.80 9.62
N GLY A 302 -7.94 30.35 9.11
CA GLY A 302 -7.10 31.29 9.80
C GLY A 302 -6.24 30.66 10.92
N ARG A 303 -6.04 29.34 10.92
CA ARG A 303 -5.14 28.64 11.84
C ARG A 303 -4.14 27.80 11.06
N ASP A 304 -2.89 27.80 11.54
CA ASP A 304 -1.86 26.92 11.03
C ASP A 304 -2.17 25.46 11.37
N PRO A 305 -2.09 24.51 10.40
CA PRO A 305 -2.41 23.10 10.65
C PRO A 305 -1.48 22.43 11.69
N GLY A 306 -0.20 22.82 11.74
CA GLY A 306 0.75 22.32 12.74
C GLY A 306 0.34 22.72 14.14
N TRP A 307 -0.03 24.00 14.33
CA TRP A 307 -0.56 24.50 15.60
C TRP A 307 -1.84 23.75 16.02
N VAL A 308 -2.78 23.53 15.07
CA VAL A 308 -4.02 22.77 15.36
C VAL A 308 -3.69 21.35 15.79
N ALA A 309 -2.74 20.70 15.14
CA ALA A 309 -2.34 19.34 15.47
C ALA A 309 -1.70 19.26 16.88
N GLU A 310 -0.89 20.25 17.25
CA GLU A 310 -0.28 20.34 18.58
C GLU A 310 -1.34 20.52 19.67
N GLU A 311 -2.26 21.46 19.48
CA GLU A 311 -3.37 21.72 20.42
C GLU A 311 -4.27 20.49 20.62
N LEU A 312 -4.56 19.74 19.56
CA LEU A 312 -5.31 18.49 19.67
C LEU A 312 -4.51 17.41 20.37
N GLY A 313 -3.19 17.32 20.06
CA GLY A 313 -2.28 16.38 20.72
C GLY A 313 -2.21 16.56 22.24
N GLN A 314 -2.15 17.81 22.72
CA GLN A 314 -2.19 18.14 24.15
C GLN A 314 -3.48 17.67 24.83
N ARG A 315 -4.56 17.52 24.09
CA ARG A 315 -5.86 17.01 24.55
C ARG A 315 -6.05 15.51 24.33
N GLY A 316 -4.98 14.79 23.94
CA GLY A 316 -5.01 13.34 23.69
C GLY A 316 -5.61 12.95 22.33
N ILE A 317 -5.83 13.89 21.43
CA ILE A 317 -6.35 13.63 20.07
C ILE A 317 -5.18 13.63 19.09
N ALA A 318 -4.76 12.43 18.68
CA ALA A 318 -3.63 12.25 17.79
C ALA A 318 -4.04 12.49 16.33
N VAL A 319 -3.60 13.59 15.75
CA VAL A 319 -3.75 13.91 14.33
C VAL A 319 -2.38 14.20 13.69
N ARG A 320 -2.35 14.32 12.38
CA ARG A 320 -1.14 14.67 11.65
C ARG A 320 -1.39 15.88 10.75
N ALA A 321 -0.48 16.84 10.73
CA ALA A 321 -0.49 17.99 9.85
C ALA A 321 0.60 17.91 8.77
N GLY A 322 0.51 18.75 7.74
CA GLY A 322 1.44 18.91 6.65
C GLY A 322 1.10 18.13 5.39
N LEU A 323 2.04 18.02 4.46
CA LEU A 323 1.82 17.44 3.12
C LEU A 323 1.72 15.90 3.08
N HIS A 324 1.85 15.22 4.22
CA HIS A 324 1.69 13.75 4.34
C HIS A 324 2.48 12.92 3.33
N CYS A 325 3.62 13.43 2.83
CA CYS A 325 4.41 12.82 1.74
C CYS A 325 3.60 12.60 0.44
N ALA A 326 2.56 13.40 0.20
CA ALA A 326 1.71 13.31 -0.98
C ALA A 326 1.41 14.70 -1.57
N PRO A 327 2.45 15.47 -1.99
CA PRO A 327 2.25 16.81 -2.53
C PRO A 327 1.33 16.80 -3.76
N LEU A 328 1.36 15.72 -4.55
CA LEU A 328 0.51 15.56 -5.71
C LEU A 328 -0.99 15.52 -5.35
N ALA A 329 -1.33 14.88 -4.22
CA ALA A 329 -2.69 14.85 -3.71
C ALA A 329 -3.16 16.26 -3.27
N HIS A 330 -2.28 17.02 -2.63
CA HIS A 330 -2.55 18.41 -2.25
C HIS A 330 -2.72 19.31 -3.47
N ALA A 331 -1.86 19.18 -4.51
CA ALA A 331 -1.99 19.89 -5.78
C ALA A 331 -3.33 19.58 -6.47
N THR A 332 -3.75 18.31 -6.45
CA THR A 332 -5.02 17.88 -7.05
C THR A 332 -6.22 18.37 -6.24
N GLY A 333 -6.13 18.37 -4.91
CA GLY A 333 -7.21 18.79 -4.00
C GLY A 333 -7.22 20.30 -3.70
N GLY A 334 -6.30 21.11 -4.25
CA GLY A 334 -6.23 22.55 -4.03
C GLY A 334 -5.87 22.95 -2.59
N THR A 335 -5.01 22.17 -1.93
CA THR A 335 -4.63 22.35 -0.52
C THR A 335 -3.12 22.54 -0.33
N GLU A 336 -2.38 22.94 -1.36
CA GLU A 336 -0.90 23.10 -1.32
C GLU A 336 -0.44 24.21 -0.37
N ALA A 337 -1.23 25.28 -0.24
CA ALA A 337 -0.92 26.44 0.56
C ALA A 337 -1.39 26.35 2.03
N THR A 338 -1.60 25.14 2.51
CA THR A 338 -2.23 24.93 3.84
C THR A 338 -1.46 23.96 4.71
#